data_528dc722c1c6c7ea8017b8832891348c
#
_entry.id   528dc722c1c6c7ea8017b8832891348c
#
_cell.length_a   1.000
_cell.length_b   1.000
_cell.length_c   1.000
_cell.angle_alpha   90.00
_cell.angle_beta   90.00
_cell.angle_gamma   90.00
#
_symmetry.space_group_name_H-M   'P 1'
#
loop_
_entity.id
_entity.type
_entity.pdbx_description
1 polymer ?
#
loop_
_entity_poly.entity_id
_entity_poly.type
_entity_poly.pdbx_seq_one_letter_code
_entity_poly.pdbx_strand_id
1 'polypeptide(L)'
;CRGVAVLPEGMSAERFAWLERWVTHAEDIIRTPGTESNVREIYAECEVLAKDPANQILNQFSQFENHLAHRAVTGPALSRCFERVARGRPGMTLAAFVSATGSAGTIAAGDYLKDVFGSRTVAVEALECPTLLRNGYGAHNIQGIGDKHVPLIHNVMRTDLVVGVSDQATDHLDAVFQTEVGRAYLASRRRVPEAIIAALGDFGLSAICNVLAAIKTARYLGLGPDEAVITVATDGADLYPSDRRALFARQYAEGFDAIDAAEAFGRYMLGAEGHVLELSEVDRHRIFNLGYFTWVEQLGVPLEDFEARRSQRFWRELVASLPELDARIAEMDAEVARA
;
A
#
# COMPACT_ATOMS: atom_id res chain seq x y z
N CYS A 1 -19.29 10.46 17.81
CA CYS A 1 -17.91 11.01 17.76
C CYS A 1 -17.75 11.90 16.53
N ARG A 2 -16.95 12.96 16.63
CA ARG A 2 -16.53 13.80 15.50
C ARG A 2 -15.25 13.20 14.91
N GLY A 3 -15.25 12.96 13.59
CA GLY A 3 -14.07 12.47 12.88
C GLY A 3 -13.27 13.64 12.32
N VAL A 4 -11.95 13.65 12.57
CA VAL A 4 -11.00 14.63 12.02
C VAL A 4 -9.98 13.89 11.19
N ALA A 5 -9.74 14.35 9.95
CA ALA A 5 -8.75 13.79 9.04
C ALA A 5 -7.54 14.72 8.97
N VAL A 6 -6.34 14.18 9.24
CA VAL A 6 -5.06 14.90 9.10
C VAL A 6 -4.28 14.25 7.97
N LEU A 7 -4.01 14.99 6.88
CA LEU A 7 -3.39 14.44 5.67
C LEU A 7 -2.60 15.52 4.89
N PRO A 8 -1.64 15.10 4.03
CA PRO A 8 -0.82 16.05 3.27
C PRO A 8 -1.65 16.83 2.24
N GLU A 9 -1.31 18.10 2.03
CA GLU A 9 -1.97 18.97 1.05
C GLU A 9 -1.74 18.55 -0.41
N GLY A 10 -0.68 17.78 -0.69
CA GLY A 10 -0.31 17.30 -2.01
C GLY A 10 -1.14 16.12 -2.53
N MET A 11 -2.18 15.69 -1.81
CA MET A 11 -3.07 14.63 -2.28
C MET A 11 -4.05 15.15 -3.35
N SER A 12 -4.65 14.22 -4.12
CA SER A 12 -5.59 14.55 -5.20
C SER A 12 -6.78 15.40 -4.72
N ALA A 13 -7.26 16.29 -5.58
CA ALA A 13 -8.43 17.11 -5.30
C ALA A 13 -9.68 16.25 -5.06
N GLU A 14 -9.78 15.13 -5.78
CA GLU A 14 -10.89 14.19 -5.67
C GLU A 14 -10.93 13.49 -4.31
N ARG A 15 -9.78 13.22 -3.69
CA ARG A 15 -9.68 12.66 -2.33
C ARG A 15 -10.19 13.65 -1.29
N PHE A 16 -9.82 14.93 -1.41
CA PHE A 16 -10.37 15.97 -0.53
C PHE A 16 -11.88 16.13 -0.70
N ALA A 17 -12.37 16.16 -1.94
CA ALA A 17 -13.80 16.23 -2.24
C ALA A 17 -14.57 14.99 -1.72
N TRP A 18 -13.92 13.83 -1.66
CA TRP A 18 -14.49 12.63 -1.05
C TRP A 18 -14.59 12.78 0.48
N LEU A 19 -13.53 13.23 1.14
CA LEU A 19 -13.50 13.44 2.59
C LEU A 19 -14.54 14.47 3.04
N GLU A 20 -14.75 15.56 2.30
CA GLU A 20 -15.74 16.60 2.58
C GLU A 20 -17.18 16.06 2.70
N ARG A 21 -17.48 14.89 2.14
CA ARG A 21 -18.80 14.23 2.27
C ARG A 21 -18.98 13.52 3.61
N TRP A 22 -17.90 13.23 4.32
CA TRP A 22 -17.91 12.40 5.53
C TRP A 22 -17.62 13.17 6.80
N VAL A 23 -16.90 14.30 6.72
CA VAL A 23 -16.65 15.15 7.88
C VAL A 23 -17.87 15.99 8.23
N THR A 24 -17.99 16.36 9.50
CA THR A 24 -19.11 17.20 9.96
C THR A 24 -18.91 18.66 9.58
N HIS A 25 -17.66 19.13 9.63
CA HIS A 25 -17.28 20.52 9.35
C HIS A 25 -16.07 20.54 8.42
N ALA A 26 -15.93 21.56 7.57
CA ALA A 26 -14.80 21.66 6.64
C ALA A 26 -13.43 21.72 7.36
N GLU A 27 -13.38 22.34 8.55
CA GLU A 27 -12.21 22.41 9.40
C GLU A 27 -11.78 21.05 10.01
N ASP A 28 -12.59 20.01 9.87
CA ASP A 28 -12.22 18.64 10.26
C ASP A 28 -11.24 17.99 9.29
N ILE A 29 -10.94 18.65 8.16
CA ILE A 29 -9.90 18.25 7.23
C ILE A 29 -8.70 19.17 7.44
N ILE A 30 -7.72 18.68 8.19
CA ILE A 30 -6.47 19.39 8.47
C ILE A 30 -5.45 19.01 7.43
N ARG A 31 -4.98 20.01 6.66
CA ARG A 31 -3.98 19.82 5.61
C ARG A 31 -2.60 20.15 6.15
N THR A 32 -1.69 19.20 6.07
CA THR A 32 -0.28 19.40 6.44
C THR A 32 0.57 19.65 5.20
N PRO A 33 1.71 20.38 5.30
CA PRO A 33 2.58 20.61 4.17
C PRO A 33 3.18 19.31 3.61
N GLY A 34 3.31 19.22 2.28
CA GLY A 34 4.05 18.17 1.61
C GLY A 34 3.20 17.19 0.82
N THR A 35 3.84 16.06 0.45
CA THR A 35 3.25 14.98 -0.35
C THR A 35 2.97 13.75 0.51
N GLU A 36 2.53 12.66 -0.09
CA GLU A 36 2.19 11.38 0.56
C GLU A 36 3.26 10.90 1.55
N SER A 37 4.53 11.09 1.24
CA SER A 37 5.64 10.66 2.11
C SER A 37 5.92 11.55 3.33
N ASN A 38 5.17 12.67 3.51
CA ASN A 38 5.40 13.65 4.58
C ASN A 38 4.60 13.31 5.86
N VAL A 39 4.91 12.19 6.49
CA VAL A 39 4.21 11.70 7.69
C VAL A 39 4.62 12.45 8.97
N ARG A 40 5.83 13.01 9.02
CA ARG A 40 6.32 13.79 10.17
C ARG A 40 5.42 14.99 10.49
N GLU A 41 4.99 15.69 9.47
CA GLU A 41 4.12 16.87 9.59
C GLU A 41 2.74 16.47 10.14
N ILE A 42 2.24 15.29 9.73
CA ILE A 42 1.01 14.69 10.28
C ILE A 42 1.19 14.38 11.77
N TYR A 43 2.32 13.76 12.16
CA TYR A 43 2.59 13.45 13.56
C TYR A 43 2.64 14.70 14.43
N ALA A 44 3.33 15.76 13.95
CA ALA A 44 3.41 17.02 14.69
C ALA A 44 2.02 17.65 14.94
N GLU A 45 1.13 17.60 13.96
CA GLU A 45 -0.25 18.07 14.11
C GLU A 45 -1.05 17.17 15.06
N CYS A 46 -0.90 15.84 14.94
CA CYS A 46 -1.53 14.89 15.85
C CYS A 46 -1.06 15.08 17.32
N GLU A 47 0.22 15.43 17.54
CA GLU A 47 0.74 15.76 18.88
C GLU A 47 0.08 17.03 19.45
N VAL A 48 -0.23 18.00 18.61
CA VAL A 48 -0.97 19.21 19.04
C VAL A 48 -2.40 18.83 19.43
N LEU A 49 -3.08 18.04 18.60
CA LEU A 49 -4.44 17.57 18.86
C LEU A 49 -4.53 16.69 20.13
N ALA A 50 -3.53 15.86 20.39
CA ALA A 50 -3.48 14.97 21.54
C ALA A 50 -3.35 15.70 22.89
N LYS A 51 -3.04 17.00 22.90
CA LYS A 51 -3.02 17.81 24.15
C LYS A 51 -4.41 17.98 24.75
N ASP A 52 -5.46 17.89 23.94
CA ASP A 52 -6.84 17.81 24.43
C ASP A 52 -7.17 16.33 24.74
N PRO A 53 -7.42 15.97 26.01
CA PRO A 53 -7.71 14.60 26.41
C PRO A 53 -9.05 14.07 25.86
N ALA A 54 -9.90 14.91 25.29
CA ALA A 54 -11.11 14.51 24.60
C ALA A 54 -10.83 13.94 23.21
N ASN A 55 -9.63 14.15 22.66
CA ASN A 55 -9.21 13.64 21.36
C ASN A 55 -8.55 12.27 21.49
N GLN A 56 -9.00 11.34 20.66
CA GLN A 56 -8.35 10.04 20.48
C GLN A 56 -7.64 10.01 19.12
N ILE A 57 -6.32 9.92 19.13
CA ILE A 57 -5.53 9.81 17.90
C ILE A 57 -5.49 8.33 17.46
N LEU A 58 -5.95 8.06 16.23
CA LEU A 58 -5.87 6.75 15.61
C LEU A 58 -4.69 6.72 14.63
N ASN A 59 -3.52 6.33 15.14
CA ASN A 59 -2.28 6.30 14.34
C ASN A 59 -2.11 4.95 13.66
N GLN A 60 -2.41 4.90 12.36
CA GLN A 60 -2.31 3.68 11.56
C GLN A 60 -0.88 3.09 11.45
N PHE A 61 0.17 3.87 11.73
CA PHE A 61 1.56 3.43 11.61
C PHE A 61 2.11 2.77 12.86
N SER A 62 1.45 2.95 14.01
CA SER A 62 1.90 2.44 15.31
C SER A 62 0.89 1.56 16.04
N GLN A 63 -0.39 1.61 15.69
CA GLN A 63 -1.42 0.79 16.31
C GLN A 63 -1.48 -0.59 15.68
N PHE A 64 -1.16 -1.62 16.47
CA PHE A 64 -1.09 -3.02 16.02
C PHE A 64 -2.43 -3.59 15.58
N GLU A 65 -3.54 -2.98 15.97
CA GLU A 65 -4.89 -3.31 15.52
C GLU A 65 -5.02 -3.23 14.00
N ASN A 66 -4.32 -2.28 13.36
CA ASN A 66 -4.26 -2.20 11.90
C ASN A 66 -3.59 -3.46 11.29
N HIS A 67 -2.47 -3.92 11.86
CA HIS A 67 -1.84 -5.18 11.47
C HIS A 67 -2.77 -6.38 11.70
N LEU A 68 -3.39 -6.46 12.88
CA LEU A 68 -4.28 -7.56 13.25
C LEU A 68 -5.51 -7.64 12.35
N ALA A 69 -6.15 -6.50 12.03
CA ALA A 69 -7.31 -6.45 11.14
C ALA A 69 -6.97 -7.02 9.75
N HIS A 70 -5.85 -6.61 9.17
CA HIS A 70 -5.44 -7.14 7.86
C HIS A 70 -5.04 -8.61 7.90
N ARG A 71 -4.36 -9.04 8.96
CA ARG A 71 -4.01 -10.44 9.13
C ARG A 71 -5.25 -11.32 9.33
N ALA A 72 -6.23 -10.87 10.14
CA ALA A 72 -7.41 -11.67 10.50
C ALA A 72 -8.53 -11.62 9.47
N VAL A 73 -8.61 -10.55 8.67
CA VAL A 73 -9.71 -10.34 7.70
C VAL A 73 -9.20 -10.41 6.27
N THR A 74 -8.23 -9.56 5.92
CA THR A 74 -7.72 -9.48 4.55
C THR A 74 -6.98 -10.75 4.13
N GLY A 75 -6.14 -11.31 5.00
CA GLY A 75 -5.41 -12.54 4.75
C GLY A 75 -6.34 -13.72 4.40
N PRO A 76 -7.31 -14.07 5.25
CA PRO A 76 -8.31 -15.12 4.95
C PRO A 76 -9.15 -14.82 3.71
N ALA A 77 -9.49 -13.57 3.43
CA ALA A 77 -10.22 -13.20 2.22
C ALA A 77 -9.41 -13.50 0.95
N LEU A 78 -8.12 -13.12 0.94
CA LEU A 78 -7.19 -13.40 -0.17
C LEU A 78 -6.94 -14.91 -0.31
N SER A 79 -6.83 -15.66 0.79
CA SER A 79 -6.76 -17.13 0.78
C SER A 79 -7.96 -17.74 0.03
N ARG A 80 -9.18 -17.32 0.37
CA ARG A 80 -10.38 -17.79 -0.32
C ARG A 80 -10.41 -17.44 -1.81
N CYS A 81 -9.91 -16.24 -2.17
CA CYS A 81 -9.77 -15.85 -3.57
C CYS A 81 -8.80 -16.78 -4.32
N PHE A 82 -7.62 -17.02 -3.74
CA PHE A 82 -6.64 -17.95 -4.30
C PHE A 82 -7.21 -19.36 -4.46
N GLU A 83 -7.78 -19.93 -3.41
CA GLU A 83 -8.36 -21.28 -3.41
C GLU A 83 -9.46 -21.44 -4.45
N ARG A 84 -10.26 -20.38 -4.68
CA ARG A 84 -11.30 -20.38 -5.72
C ARG A 84 -10.69 -20.51 -7.12
N VAL A 85 -9.61 -19.80 -7.39
CA VAL A 85 -8.90 -19.86 -8.69
C VAL A 85 -8.17 -21.19 -8.83
N ALA A 86 -7.50 -21.66 -7.78
CA ALA A 86 -6.72 -22.89 -7.77
C ALA A 86 -7.58 -24.15 -7.96
N ARG A 87 -8.87 -24.14 -7.57
CA ARG A 87 -9.80 -25.25 -7.84
C ARG A 87 -9.90 -25.62 -9.33
N GLY A 88 -9.78 -24.62 -10.21
CA GLY A 88 -9.80 -24.82 -11.66
C GLY A 88 -8.43 -25.16 -12.27
N ARG A 89 -7.37 -25.18 -11.46
CA ARG A 89 -5.97 -25.40 -11.87
C ARG A 89 -5.23 -26.29 -10.87
N PRO A 90 -5.36 -27.63 -10.98
CA PRO A 90 -4.66 -28.55 -10.09
C PRO A 90 -3.14 -28.34 -10.16
N GLY A 91 -2.49 -28.21 -9.02
CA GLY A 91 -1.05 -27.95 -8.92
C GLY A 91 -0.66 -26.48 -8.84
N MET A 92 -1.63 -25.54 -8.94
CA MET A 92 -1.33 -24.12 -8.73
C MET A 92 -0.90 -23.84 -7.29
N THR A 93 0.19 -23.12 -7.13
CA THR A 93 0.74 -22.69 -5.83
C THR A 93 0.69 -21.17 -5.71
N LEU A 94 0.62 -20.67 -4.47
CA LEU A 94 0.76 -19.25 -4.18
C LEU A 94 2.24 -18.94 -3.92
N ALA A 95 2.91 -18.33 -4.89
CA ALA A 95 4.33 -18.04 -4.80
C ALA A 95 4.60 -16.77 -3.97
N ALA A 96 3.79 -15.71 -4.14
CA ALA A 96 4.01 -14.44 -3.45
C ALA A 96 2.72 -13.66 -3.21
N PHE A 97 2.72 -12.88 -2.13
CA PHE A 97 1.83 -11.76 -1.89
C PHE A 97 2.61 -10.44 -2.02
N VAL A 98 2.13 -9.55 -2.87
CA VAL A 98 2.75 -8.25 -3.16
C VAL A 98 1.87 -7.13 -2.62
N SER A 99 2.44 -6.25 -1.82
CA SER A 99 1.70 -5.14 -1.21
C SER A 99 2.54 -3.88 -1.16
N ALA A 100 2.02 -2.82 -1.78
CA ALA A 100 2.54 -1.48 -1.58
C ALA A 100 2.37 -1.07 -0.11
N THR A 101 3.44 -0.55 0.46
CA THR A 101 3.52 -0.23 1.89
C THR A 101 3.41 1.27 2.12
N GLY A 102 2.32 1.69 2.77
CA GLY A 102 2.21 2.96 3.49
C GLY A 102 2.31 2.64 4.97
N SER A 103 1.18 2.55 5.67
CA SER A 103 1.15 2.18 7.10
C SER A 103 1.64 0.77 7.43
N ALA A 104 1.87 -0.08 6.43
CA ALA A 104 2.19 -1.51 6.56
C ALA A 104 1.05 -2.37 7.17
N GLY A 105 -0.20 -1.87 7.14
CA GLY A 105 -1.36 -2.66 7.53
C GLY A 105 -1.60 -3.82 6.56
N THR A 106 -1.82 -3.52 5.29
CA THR A 106 -2.17 -4.51 4.26
C THR A 106 -1.13 -5.62 4.11
N ILE A 107 0.17 -5.32 4.27
CA ILE A 107 1.24 -6.33 4.16
C ILE A 107 1.13 -7.43 5.23
N ALA A 108 0.44 -7.16 6.35
CA ALA A 108 0.17 -8.16 7.38
C ALA A 108 -0.68 -9.35 6.90
N ALA A 109 -1.47 -9.15 5.84
CA ALA A 109 -2.15 -10.27 5.15
C ALA A 109 -1.13 -11.26 4.57
N GLY A 110 0.06 -10.80 4.19
CA GLY A 110 1.18 -11.65 3.74
C GLY A 110 1.69 -12.57 4.83
N ASP A 111 1.68 -12.14 6.10
CA ASP A 111 2.04 -13.02 7.22
C ASP A 111 1.07 -14.19 7.35
N TYR A 112 -0.23 -13.95 7.16
CA TYR A 112 -1.24 -15.02 7.12
C TYR A 112 -1.03 -15.96 5.94
N LEU A 113 -0.87 -15.41 4.72
CA LEU A 113 -0.69 -16.21 3.51
C LEU A 113 0.60 -17.04 3.56
N LYS A 114 1.67 -16.49 4.17
CA LYS A 114 2.91 -17.22 4.41
C LYS A 114 2.73 -18.39 5.36
N ASP A 115 1.94 -18.24 6.42
CA ASP A 115 1.65 -19.33 7.35
C ASP A 115 0.83 -20.44 6.69
N VAL A 116 -0.10 -20.10 5.80
CA VAL A 116 -1.01 -21.06 5.16
C VAL A 116 -0.38 -21.74 3.93
N PHE A 117 0.29 -20.96 3.08
CA PHE A 117 0.77 -21.43 1.76
C PHE A 117 2.29 -21.45 1.63
N GLY A 118 3.04 -20.91 2.61
CA GLY A 118 4.48 -20.74 2.47
C GLY A 118 4.89 -19.64 1.48
N SER A 119 3.95 -18.78 1.07
CA SER A 119 4.18 -17.73 0.07
C SER A 119 5.19 -16.69 0.54
N ARG A 120 5.89 -16.04 -0.39
CA ARG A 120 6.78 -14.92 -0.10
C ARG A 120 5.96 -13.65 0.16
N THR A 121 6.42 -12.81 1.10
CA THR A 121 5.87 -11.48 1.37
C THR A 121 6.75 -10.43 0.73
N VAL A 122 6.17 -9.60 -0.14
CA VAL A 122 6.86 -8.59 -0.94
C VAL A 122 6.35 -7.20 -0.56
N ALA A 123 7.23 -6.38 0.00
CA ALA A 123 6.94 -4.97 0.25
C ALA A 123 7.25 -4.14 -1.00
N VAL A 124 6.38 -3.18 -1.33
CA VAL A 124 6.57 -2.31 -2.48
C VAL A 124 6.61 -0.86 -2.03
N GLU A 125 7.49 -0.09 -2.61
CA GLU A 125 7.61 1.35 -2.36
C GLU A 125 7.89 2.14 -3.65
N ALA A 126 7.72 3.45 -3.59
CA ALA A 126 8.08 4.34 -4.69
C ALA A 126 9.61 4.45 -4.81
N LEU A 127 10.14 4.41 -6.04
CA LEU A 127 11.58 4.63 -6.30
C LEU A 127 12.05 6.03 -5.94
N GLU A 128 11.14 6.99 -5.93
CA GLU A 128 11.38 8.38 -5.52
C GLU A 128 11.50 8.51 -3.99
N CYS A 129 10.99 7.51 -3.23
CA CYS A 129 11.13 7.42 -1.76
C CYS A 129 11.57 6.00 -1.35
N PRO A 130 12.81 5.58 -1.67
CA PRO A 130 13.28 4.20 -1.56
C PRO A 130 13.80 3.89 -0.14
N THR A 131 12.95 4.04 0.87
CA THR A 131 13.29 3.89 2.30
C THR A 131 13.77 2.48 2.62
N LEU A 132 13.00 1.47 2.21
CA LEU A 132 13.32 0.06 2.49
C LEU A 132 14.45 -0.45 1.59
N LEU A 133 14.42 -0.08 0.31
CA LEU A 133 15.34 -0.58 -0.71
C LEU A 133 16.75 -0.01 -0.54
N ARG A 134 16.86 1.31 -0.23
CA ARG A 134 18.13 2.05 -0.31
C ARG A 134 18.41 3.01 0.84
N ASN A 135 17.62 2.99 1.93
CA ASN A 135 17.67 3.97 3.01
C ASN A 135 17.49 5.43 2.50
N GLY A 136 16.75 5.58 1.40
CA GLY A 136 16.51 6.86 0.77
C GLY A 136 15.22 7.52 1.25
N TYR A 137 14.99 8.73 0.80
CA TYR A 137 13.75 9.46 1.02
C TYR A 137 13.51 10.44 -0.13
N GLY A 138 12.25 10.80 -0.33
CA GLY A 138 11.87 11.78 -1.33
C GLY A 138 10.36 11.96 -1.39
N ALA A 139 9.91 12.81 -2.30
CA ALA A 139 8.50 12.99 -2.62
C ALA A 139 8.14 12.11 -3.82
N HIS A 140 6.91 11.58 -3.83
CA HIS A 140 6.37 10.80 -4.94
C HIS A 140 4.87 11.03 -5.08
N ASN A 141 4.29 10.57 -6.20
CA ASN A 141 2.88 10.73 -6.53
C ASN A 141 2.06 9.43 -6.40
N ILE A 142 2.62 8.33 -5.93
CA ILE A 142 1.83 7.11 -5.70
C ILE A 142 1.09 7.25 -4.37
N GLN A 143 -0.12 7.83 -4.40
CA GLN A 143 -0.88 8.13 -3.20
C GLN A 143 -1.31 6.87 -2.46
N GLY A 144 -1.26 6.91 -1.12
CA GLY A 144 -1.60 5.80 -0.22
C GLY A 144 -0.45 4.85 0.10
N ILE A 145 0.78 5.13 -0.39
CA ILE A 145 1.96 4.28 -0.13
C ILE A 145 3.22 5.12 0.09
N GLY A 146 4.29 4.48 0.61
CA GLY A 146 5.65 5.01 0.51
C GLY A 146 5.97 6.14 1.48
N ASP A 147 6.44 5.79 2.67
CA ASP A 147 6.80 6.73 3.72
C ASP A 147 8.30 6.87 3.87
N LYS A 148 8.75 8.03 4.40
CA LYS A 148 10.15 8.29 4.75
C LYS A 148 10.62 7.56 6.02
N HIS A 149 9.83 6.62 6.53
CA HIS A 149 10.14 5.82 7.71
C HIS A 149 9.58 4.41 7.58
N VAL A 150 10.00 3.52 8.48
CA VAL A 150 9.46 2.16 8.58
C VAL A 150 8.37 2.14 9.65
N PRO A 151 7.12 1.80 9.34
CA PRO A 151 6.04 1.74 10.32
C PRO A 151 6.35 0.78 11.48
N LEU A 152 5.90 1.14 12.70
CA LEU A 152 6.09 0.30 13.89
C LEU A 152 5.43 -1.07 13.71
N ILE A 153 4.29 -1.10 13.05
CA ILE A 153 3.49 -2.32 12.84
C ILE A 153 3.99 -3.22 11.69
N HIS A 154 5.08 -2.84 11.01
CA HIS A 154 5.65 -3.66 9.94
C HIS A 154 6.46 -4.83 10.49
N ASN A 155 6.06 -6.05 10.22
CA ASN A 155 6.84 -7.26 10.52
C ASN A 155 7.97 -7.45 9.50
N VAL A 156 8.98 -6.58 9.59
CA VAL A 156 10.14 -6.56 8.67
C VAL A 156 10.85 -7.90 8.61
N MET A 157 10.93 -8.60 9.77
CA MET A 157 11.64 -9.88 9.86
C MET A 157 10.96 -11.01 9.07
N ARG A 158 9.72 -10.82 8.60
CA ARG A 158 9.01 -11.76 7.71
C ARG A 158 8.89 -11.29 6.26
N THR A 159 9.36 -10.10 5.95
CA THR A 159 9.42 -9.60 4.56
C THR A 159 10.55 -10.31 3.82
N ASP A 160 10.28 -10.81 2.62
CA ASP A 160 11.26 -11.57 1.81
C ASP A 160 11.89 -10.73 0.72
N LEU A 161 11.09 -9.84 0.09
CA LEU A 161 11.56 -8.97 -0.98
C LEU A 161 11.08 -7.53 -0.76
N VAL A 162 11.87 -6.59 -1.28
CA VAL A 162 11.45 -5.20 -1.48
C VAL A 162 11.52 -4.89 -2.96
N VAL A 163 10.46 -4.28 -3.51
CA VAL A 163 10.37 -3.91 -4.92
C VAL A 163 10.09 -2.41 -5.04
N GLY A 164 10.89 -1.72 -5.84
CA GLY A 164 10.69 -0.31 -6.16
C GLY A 164 9.96 -0.13 -7.49
N VAL A 165 8.94 0.75 -7.49
CA VAL A 165 8.18 1.18 -8.68
C VAL A 165 8.22 2.70 -8.76
N SER A 166 8.56 3.27 -9.93
CA SER A 166 8.57 4.73 -10.12
C SER A 166 7.14 5.28 -10.23
N ASP A 167 6.90 6.45 -9.65
CA ASP A 167 5.63 7.17 -9.80
C ASP A 167 5.38 7.56 -11.28
N GLN A 168 6.42 7.82 -12.05
CA GLN A 168 6.28 8.02 -13.48
C GLN A 168 5.66 6.80 -14.18
N ALA A 169 6.00 5.60 -13.73
CA ALA A 169 5.41 4.39 -14.31
C ALA A 169 3.91 4.29 -14.03
N THR A 170 3.48 4.63 -12.83
CA THR A 170 2.06 4.63 -12.47
C THR A 170 1.29 5.73 -13.17
N ASP A 171 1.83 6.95 -13.22
CA ASP A 171 1.20 8.10 -13.87
C ASP A 171 0.99 7.88 -15.37
N HIS A 172 2.02 7.42 -16.08
CA HIS A 172 1.93 7.17 -17.51
C HIS A 172 1.01 5.98 -17.84
N LEU A 173 1.03 4.93 -17.02
CA LEU A 173 0.12 3.80 -17.23
C LEU A 173 -1.32 4.16 -16.88
N ASP A 174 -1.57 5.04 -15.91
CA ASP A 174 -2.89 5.60 -15.67
C ASP A 174 -3.39 6.33 -16.92
N ALA A 175 -2.55 7.13 -17.59
CA ALA A 175 -2.91 7.76 -18.87
C ALA A 175 -3.27 6.73 -19.95
N VAL A 176 -2.52 5.63 -20.06
CA VAL A 176 -2.84 4.52 -20.99
C VAL A 176 -4.16 3.85 -20.62
N PHE A 177 -4.44 3.63 -19.36
CA PHE A 177 -5.60 2.87 -18.89
C PHE A 177 -6.88 3.70 -18.90
N GLN A 178 -6.80 5.01 -18.72
CA GLN A 178 -7.96 5.87 -18.51
C GLN A 178 -8.34 6.74 -19.71
N THR A 179 -7.52 6.78 -20.77
CA THR A 179 -7.86 7.53 -22.00
C THR A 179 -8.43 6.63 -23.08
N GLU A 180 -9.27 7.20 -23.95
CA GLU A 180 -9.78 6.49 -25.13
C GLU A 180 -8.66 6.01 -26.04
N VAL A 181 -7.66 6.85 -26.27
CA VAL A 181 -6.48 6.53 -27.09
C VAL A 181 -5.70 5.35 -26.51
N GLY A 182 -5.42 5.37 -25.22
CA GLY A 182 -4.72 4.28 -24.55
C GLY A 182 -5.51 2.98 -24.56
N ARG A 183 -6.81 3.02 -24.28
CA ARG A 183 -7.70 1.85 -24.37
C ARG A 183 -7.81 1.30 -25.79
N ALA A 184 -7.91 2.16 -26.81
CA ALA A 184 -7.88 1.76 -28.20
C ALA A 184 -6.54 1.09 -28.58
N TYR A 185 -5.42 1.61 -28.09
CA TYR A 185 -4.10 0.97 -28.23
C TYR A 185 -4.08 -0.42 -27.59
N LEU A 186 -4.55 -0.57 -26.35
CA LEU A 186 -4.62 -1.86 -25.67
C LEU A 186 -5.47 -2.88 -26.43
N ALA A 187 -6.64 -2.46 -26.92
CA ALA A 187 -7.54 -3.32 -27.68
C ALA A 187 -6.92 -3.74 -29.02
N SER A 188 -6.47 -2.78 -29.82
CA SER A 188 -6.09 -3.01 -31.22
C SER A 188 -4.67 -3.59 -31.38
N ARG A 189 -3.71 -3.07 -30.59
CA ARG A 189 -2.28 -3.45 -30.71
C ARG A 189 -1.85 -4.51 -29.71
N ARG A 190 -2.43 -4.51 -28.51
CA ARG A 190 -2.09 -5.47 -27.46
C ARG A 190 -3.08 -6.62 -27.35
N ARG A 191 -4.22 -6.53 -28.04
CA ARG A 191 -5.30 -7.53 -28.04
C ARG A 191 -5.79 -7.86 -26.64
N VAL A 192 -5.81 -6.85 -25.77
CA VAL A 192 -6.35 -7.01 -24.41
C VAL A 192 -7.85 -7.23 -24.51
N PRO A 193 -8.41 -8.25 -23.85
CA PRO A 193 -9.84 -8.51 -23.87
C PRO A 193 -10.65 -7.32 -23.35
N GLU A 194 -11.81 -7.07 -23.96
CA GLU A 194 -12.70 -5.94 -23.62
C GLU A 194 -13.08 -5.94 -22.13
N ALA A 195 -13.35 -7.10 -21.55
CA ALA A 195 -13.66 -7.24 -20.13
C ALA A 195 -12.53 -6.75 -19.21
N ILE A 196 -11.26 -6.92 -19.63
CA ILE A 196 -10.11 -6.40 -18.86
C ILE A 196 -10.03 -4.89 -19.05
N ILE A 197 -10.21 -4.38 -20.29
CA ILE A 197 -10.19 -2.93 -20.56
C ILE A 197 -11.29 -2.22 -19.75
N ALA A 198 -12.48 -2.81 -19.66
CA ALA A 198 -13.58 -2.26 -18.86
C ALA A 198 -13.25 -2.16 -17.37
N ALA A 199 -12.49 -3.13 -16.84
CA ALA A 199 -12.07 -3.17 -15.44
C ALA A 199 -10.89 -2.24 -15.11
N LEU A 200 -10.23 -1.60 -16.09
CA LEU A 200 -9.07 -0.72 -15.82
C LEU A 200 -9.43 0.53 -15.01
N GLY A 201 -10.72 0.92 -14.99
CA GLY A 201 -11.21 1.98 -14.11
C GLY A 201 -11.09 1.67 -12.60
N ASP A 202 -11.02 0.39 -12.24
CA ASP A 202 -10.85 -0.06 -10.86
C ASP A 202 -9.39 0.08 -10.35
N PHE A 203 -8.46 0.48 -11.23
CA PHE A 203 -7.03 0.59 -10.90
C PHE A 203 -6.61 2.05 -10.70
N GLY A 204 -6.49 2.47 -9.44
CA GLY A 204 -5.81 3.70 -9.06
C GLY A 204 -4.29 3.54 -9.06
N LEU A 205 -3.56 4.60 -8.69
CA LEU A 205 -2.09 4.63 -8.80
C LEU A 205 -1.41 3.52 -7.99
N SER A 206 -1.85 3.26 -6.76
CA SER A 206 -1.30 2.19 -5.92
C SER A 206 -1.62 0.79 -6.45
N ALA A 207 -2.77 0.60 -7.09
CA ALA A 207 -3.13 -0.66 -7.75
C ALA A 207 -2.23 -0.93 -8.98
N ILE A 208 -1.96 0.08 -9.80
CA ILE A 208 -1.01 -0.01 -10.93
C ILE A 208 0.39 -0.31 -10.40
N CYS A 209 0.83 0.35 -9.33
CA CYS A 209 2.10 0.08 -8.65
C CYS A 209 2.20 -1.39 -8.22
N ASN A 210 1.17 -1.93 -7.59
CA ASN A 210 1.11 -3.32 -7.16
C ASN A 210 1.19 -4.30 -8.32
N VAL A 211 0.50 -4.03 -9.43
CA VAL A 211 0.57 -4.87 -10.65
C VAL A 211 1.99 -4.87 -11.23
N LEU A 212 2.63 -3.71 -11.33
CA LEU A 212 4.02 -3.60 -11.81
C LEU A 212 4.98 -4.36 -10.90
N ALA A 213 4.81 -4.22 -9.58
CA ALA A 213 5.62 -4.96 -8.62
C ALA A 213 5.39 -6.48 -8.68
N ALA A 214 4.15 -6.92 -8.92
CA ALA A 214 3.84 -8.33 -9.13
C ALA A 214 4.54 -8.88 -10.39
N ILE A 215 4.56 -8.12 -11.49
CA ILE A 215 5.29 -8.49 -12.72
C ILE A 215 6.79 -8.58 -12.45
N LYS A 216 7.38 -7.58 -11.77
CA LYS A 216 8.80 -7.58 -11.38
C LYS A 216 9.15 -8.78 -10.50
N THR A 217 8.29 -9.06 -9.50
CA THR A 217 8.44 -10.21 -8.60
C THR A 217 8.41 -11.52 -9.37
N ALA A 218 7.41 -11.71 -10.24
CA ALA A 218 7.27 -12.92 -11.03
C ALA A 218 8.50 -13.16 -11.95
N ARG A 219 8.99 -12.12 -12.59
CA ARG A 219 10.21 -12.17 -13.43
C ARG A 219 11.45 -12.47 -12.62
N TYR A 220 11.63 -11.80 -11.48
CA TYR A 220 12.78 -12.00 -10.61
C TYR A 220 12.87 -13.42 -10.07
N LEU A 221 11.72 -13.98 -9.66
CA LEU A 221 11.63 -15.34 -9.13
C LEU A 221 11.57 -16.42 -10.22
N GLY A 222 11.45 -16.03 -11.50
CA GLY A 222 11.35 -16.97 -12.62
C GLY A 222 10.07 -17.81 -12.56
N LEU A 223 8.95 -17.24 -12.09
CA LEU A 223 7.71 -17.99 -11.86
C LEU A 223 7.12 -18.53 -13.14
N GLY A 224 6.63 -19.77 -13.07
CA GLY A 224 5.92 -20.47 -14.14
C GLY A 224 4.41 -20.21 -14.13
N PRO A 225 3.68 -20.80 -15.08
CA PRO A 225 2.24 -20.56 -15.26
C PRO A 225 1.36 -21.09 -14.09
N ASP A 226 1.87 -22.00 -13.28
CA ASP A 226 1.17 -22.59 -12.13
C ASP A 226 1.57 -21.95 -10.79
N GLU A 227 2.33 -20.86 -10.82
CA GLU A 227 2.77 -20.12 -9.66
C GLU A 227 2.10 -18.75 -9.63
N ALA A 228 1.14 -18.58 -8.73
CA ALA A 228 0.36 -17.35 -8.63
C ALA A 228 1.02 -16.29 -7.76
N VAL A 229 0.87 -15.03 -8.16
CA VAL A 229 1.13 -13.86 -7.33
C VAL A 229 -0.20 -13.18 -7.03
N ILE A 230 -0.45 -12.87 -5.76
CA ILE A 230 -1.63 -12.11 -5.34
C ILE A 230 -1.21 -10.70 -4.93
N THR A 231 -2.02 -9.72 -5.28
CA THR A 231 -1.89 -8.34 -4.83
C THR A 231 -3.26 -7.72 -4.59
N VAL A 232 -3.30 -6.46 -4.14
CA VAL A 232 -4.52 -5.74 -3.80
C VAL A 232 -4.67 -4.53 -4.72
N ALA A 233 -5.86 -4.36 -5.30
CA ALA A 233 -6.31 -3.11 -5.88
C ALA A 233 -7.16 -2.39 -4.83
N THR A 234 -6.71 -1.23 -4.35
CA THR A 234 -7.34 -0.50 -3.23
C THR A 234 -8.40 0.48 -3.69
N ASP A 235 -7.99 1.55 -4.34
CA ASP A 235 -8.88 2.58 -4.89
C ASP A 235 -8.87 2.58 -6.41
N GLY A 236 -9.91 3.19 -7.01
CA GLY A 236 -10.07 3.30 -8.44
C GLY A 236 -9.45 4.57 -9.04
N ALA A 237 -9.41 4.63 -10.35
CA ALA A 237 -8.87 5.75 -11.12
C ALA A 237 -9.72 7.03 -11.02
N ASP A 238 -10.94 6.96 -10.48
CA ASP A 238 -11.83 8.08 -10.22
C ASP A 238 -11.33 9.05 -9.13
N LEU A 239 -10.35 8.61 -8.34
CA LEU A 239 -9.68 9.47 -7.34
C LEU A 239 -8.50 10.28 -7.91
N TYR A 240 -8.15 10.12 -9.20
CA TYR A 240 -6.95 10.71 -9.80
C TYR A 240 -7.12 11.54 -11.08
N PRO A 241 -8.31 12.07 -11.44
CA PRO A 241 -8.43 12.93 -12.62
C PRO A 241 -7.61 14.22 -12.52
N SER A 242 -7.43 14.78 -11.30
CA SER A 242 -6.59 15.98 -11.11
C SER A 242 -5.12 15.70 -11.39
N ASP A 243 -4.59 14.55 -10.93
CA ASP A 243 -3.22 14.13 -11.17
C ASP A 243 -2.98 13.86 -12.64
N ARG A 244 -3.92 13.21 -13.32
CA ARG A 244 -3.85 12.98 -14.78
C ARG A 244 -3.86 14.29 -15.55
N ARG A 245 -4.70 15.28 -15.18
CA ARG A 245 -4.65 16.61 -15.80
C ARG A 245 -3.30 17.30 -15.60
N ALA A 246 -2.71 17.18 -14.42
CA ALA A 246 -1.38 17.74 -14.14
C ALA A 246 -0.28 17.04 -14.96
N LEU A 247 -0.35 15.72 -15.14
CA LEU A 247 0.54 14.98 -16.04
C LEU A 247 0.42 15.49 -17.47
N PHE A 248 -0.80 15.61 -17.99
CA PHE A 248 -1.03 16.07 -19.38
C PHE A 248 -0.54 17.50 -19.60
N ALA A 249 -0.82 18.42 -18.68
CA ALA A 249 -0.32 19.78 -18.78
C ALA A 249 1.22 19.87 -18.80
N ARG A 250 1.89 18.93 -18.12
CA ARG A 250 3.35 18.91 -18.00
C ARG A 250 4.05 18.16 -19.14
N GLN A 251 3.48 17.04 -19.61
CA GLN A 251 4.19 16.11 -20.50
C GLN A 251 3.49 15.88 -21.86
N TYR A 252 2.18 16.14 -21.95
CA TYR A 252 1.36 15.89 -23.14
C TYR A 252 0.56 17.12 -23.54
N ALA A 253 1.19 18.30 -23.48
CA ALA A 253 0.53 19.58 -23.79
C ALA A 253 -0.01 19.66 -25.22
N GLU A 254 0.61 18.92 -26.16
CA GLU A 254 0.18 18.83 -27.57
C GLU A 254 -0.86 17.71 -27.80
N GLY A 255 -1.21 16.96 -26.76
CA GLY A 255 -2.14 15.83 -26.79
C GLY A 255 -1.44 14.50 -26.53
N PHE A 256 -2.22 13.50 -26.09
CA PHE A 256 -1.77 12.12 -25.87
C PHE A 256 -2.24 11.25 -27.04
N ASP A 257 -1.31 10.70 -27.80
CA ASP A 257 -1.61 9.94 -29.00
C ASP A 257 -1.27 8.43 -28.87
N ALA A 258 -1.42 7.68 -29.98
CA ALA A 258 -1.17 6.24 -29.98
C ALA A 258 0.33 5.89 -29.86
N ILE A 259 1.22 6.82 -30.20
CA ILE A 259 2.67 6.64 -30.04
C ILE A 259 3.02 6.79 -28.57
N ASP A 260 2.51 7.84 -27.92
CA ASP A 260 2.68 8.04 -26.48
C ASP A 260 2.17 6.83 -25.68
N ALA A 261 0.99 6.31 -26.03
CA ALA A 261 0.44 5.11 -25.39
C ALA A 261 1.34 3.88 -25.60
N ALA A 262 1.92 3.72 -26.80
CA ALA A 262 2.81 2.62 -27.11
C ALA A 262 4.16 2.74 -26.36
N GLU A 263 4.72 3.94 -26.29
CA GLU A 263 5.96 4.22 -25.56
C GLU A 263 5.78 4.00 -24.04
N ALA A 264 4.73 4.56 -23.45
CA ALA A 264 4.41 4.40 -22.04
C ALA A 264 4.21 2.91 -21.69
N PHE A 265 3.41 2.18 -22.46
CA PHE A 265 3.18 0.76 -22.24
C PHE A 265 4.45 -0.07 -22.45
N GLY A 266 5.22 0.22 -23.50
CA GLY A 266 6.48 -0.45 -23.80
C GLY A 266 7.50 -0.26 -22.69
N ARG A 267 7.68 0.99 -22.25
CA ARG A 267 8.66 1.34 -21.23
C ARG A 267 8.29 0.81 -19.86
N TYR A 268 7.06 1.03 -19.40
CA TYR A 268 6.68 0.83 -18.01
C TYR A 268 6.00 -0.52 -17.76
N MET A 269 5.23 -1.05 -18.69
CA MET A 269 4.58 -2.36 -18.52
C MET A 269 5.47 -3.50 -19.03
N LEU A 270 5.94 -3.42 -20.30
CA LEU A 270 6.77 -4.46 -20.88
C LEU A 270 8.19 -4.42 -20.33
N GLY A 271 8.73 -3.25 -20.04
CA GLY A 271 10.02 -3.03 -19.42
C GLY A 271 10.00 -3.10 -17.88
N ALA A 272 8.91 -3.59 -17.26
CA ALA A 272 8.81 -3.68 -15.80
C ALA A 272 9.79 -4.74 -15.25
N GLU A 273 10.99 -4.30 -14.90
CA GLU A 273 12.06 -5.14 -14.35
C GLU A 273 12.98 -4.31 -13.42
N GLY A 274 13.90 -4.98 -12.73
CA GLY A 274 14.86 -4.34 -11.84
C GLY A 274 14.27 -3.76 -10.57
N HIS A 275 15.13 -3.15 -9.76
CA HIS A 275 14.77 -2.58 -8.44
C HIS A 275 14.07 -3.58 -7.52
N VAL A 276 14.57 -4.82 -7.51
CA VAL A 276 14.14 -5.90 -6.63
C VAL A 276 15.31 -6.25 -5.72
N LEU A 277 15.05 -6.31 -4.42
CA LEU A 277 15.99 -6.74 -3.39
C LEU A 277 15.40 -7.93 -2.65
N GLU A 278 16.00 -9.10 -2.80
CA GLU A 278 15.72 -10.24 -1.93
C GLU A 278 16.45 -10.04 -0.61
N LEU A 279 15.69 -10.03 0.49
CA LEU A 279 16.23 -9.64 1.79
C LEU A 279 17.00 -10.78 2.44
N SER A 280 18.30 -10.57 2.64
CA SER A 280 19.09 -11.34 3.58
C SER A 280 18.69 -11.02 5.03
N GLU A 281 19.22 -11.76 6.01
CA GLU A 281 19.06 -11.43 7.43
C GLU A 281 19.64 -10.04 7.75
N VAL A 282 20.78 -9.71 7.16
CA VAL A 282 21.42 -8.39 7.32
C VAL A 282 20.52 -7.27 6.78
N ASP A 283 19.88 -7.48 5.64
CA ASP A 283 18.97 -6.49 5.08
C ASP A 283 17.74 -6.28 5.96
N ARG A 284 17.15 -7.35 6.50
CA ARG A 284 16.01 -7.23 7.44
C ARG A 284 16.40 -6.45 8.68
N HIS A 285 17.57 -6.73 9.26
CA HIS A 285 18.08 -5.99 10.41
C HIS A 285 18.36 -4.52 10.08
N ARG A 286 18.92 -4.24 8.89
CA ARG A 286 19.13 -2.87 8.39
C ARG A 286 17.81 -2.09 8.31
N ILE A 287 16.81 -2.67 7.65
CA ILE A 287 15.49 -2.03 7.48
C ILE A 287 14.82 -1.84 8.85
N PHE A 288 14.84 -2.85 9.72
CA PHE A 288 14.30 -2.75 11.07
C PHE A 288 14.92 -1.57 11.85
N ASN A 289 16.25 -1.43 11.77
CA ASN A 289 16.99 -0.38 12.47
C ASN A 289 16.65 1.04 11.98
N LEU A 290 16.19 1.21 10.74
CA LEU A 290 15.72 2.53 10.26
C LEU A 290 14.55 3.07 11.11
N GLY A 291 13.75 2.19 11.71
CA GLY A 291 12.66 2.60 12.58
C GLY A 291 13.11 3.14 13.95
N TYR A 292 14.36 2.90 14.38
CA TYR A 292 14.83 3.29 15.73
C TYR A 292 14.68 4.78 15.98
N PHE A 293 15.18 5.62 15.07
CA PHE A 293 15.15 7.08 15.26
C PHE A 293 13.72 7.62 15.33
N THR A 294 12.83 7.13 14.49
CA THR A 294 11.44 7.58 14.48
C THR A 294 10.73 7.14 15.76
N TRP A 295 10.80 5.84 16.08
CA TRP A 295 9.95 5.29 17.13
C TRP A 295 10.52 5.46 18.52
N VAL A 296 11.82 5.24 18.71
CA VAL A 296 12.44 5.34 20.04
C VAL A 296 12.84 6.77 20.37
N GLU A 297 13.65 7.41 19.49
CA GLU A 297 14.23 8.73 19.80
C GLU A 297 13.22 9.88 19.65
N GLN A 298 12.32 9.82 18.65
CA GLN A 298 11.40 10.92 18.38
C GLN A 298 10.04 10.72 19.05
N LEU A 299 9.48 9.50 19.01
CA LEU A 299 8.14 9.20 19.50
C LEU A 299 8.11 8.48 20.85
N GLY A 300 9.25 8.22 21.46
CA GLY A 300 9.37 7.75 22.84
C GLY A 300 8.88 6.32 23.09
N VAL A 301 8.82 5.48 22.05
CA VAL A 301 8.54 4.04 22.22
C VAL A 301 9.68 3.41 23.04
N PRO A 302 9.40 2.68 24.14
CA PRO A 302 10.43 2.02 24.93
C PRO A 302 11.28 1.11 24.04
N LEU A 303 12.61 1.16 24.24
CA LEU A 303 13.55 0.35 23.45
C LEU A 303 13.24 -1.15 23.52
N GLU A 304 12.82 -1.63 24.68
CA GLU A 304 12.44 -3.03 24.89
C GLU A 304 11.25 -3.43 23.99
N ASP A 305 10.21 -2.60 23.93
CA ASP A 305 9.03 -2.82 23.09
C ASP A 305 9.40 -2.73 21.60
N PHE A 306 10.28 -1.79 21.23
CA PHE A 306 10.80 -1.69 19.88
C PHE A 306 11.55 -2.97 19.47
N GLU A 307 12.48 -3.46 20.29
CA GLU A 307 13.29 -4.64 20.01
C GLU A 307 12.49 -5.96 20.06
N ALA A 308 11.44 -6.06 20.88
CA ALA A 308 10.58 -7.24 20.97
C ALA A 308 10.04 -7.69 19.61
N ARG A 309 9.77 -6.74 18.69
CA ARG A 309 9.25 -7.00 17.35
C ARG A 309 10.21 -7.73 16.40
N ARG A 310 11.50 -7.85 16.75
CA ARG A 310 12.43 -8.72 16.00
C ARG A 310 12.05 -10.19 16.13
N SER A 311 11.45 -10.56 17.24
CA SER A 311 11.07 -11.93 17.51
C SER A 311 9.69 -12.26 16.91
N GLN A 312 9.61 -13.36 16.14
CA GLN A 312 8.32 -13.87 15.69
C GLN A 312 7.43 -14.37 16.84
N ARG A 313 7.98 -14.49 18.05
CA ARG A 313 7.21 -14.75 19.26
C ARG A 313 6.26 -13.58 19.55
N PHE A 314 6.76 -12.34 19.51
CA PHE A 314 5.95 -11.12 19.68
C PHE A 314 4.71 -11.12 18.76
N TRP A 315 4.92 -11.37 17.46
CA TRP A 315 3.84 -11.35 16.48
C TRP A 315 2.83 -12.49 16.68
N ARG A 316 3.29 -13.67 17.15
CA ARG A 316 2.36 -14.76 17.49
C ARG A 316 1.55 -14.46 18.75
N GLU A 317 2.14 -13.86 19.76
CA GLU A 317 1.44 -13.44 20.98
C GLU A 317 0.43 -12.35 20.68
N LEU A 318 0.78 -11.40 19.81
CA LEU A 318 -0.13 -10.37 19.33
C LEU A 318 -1.37 -10.99 18.62
N VAL A 319 -1.16 -11.97 17.73
CA VAL A 319 -2.26 -12.67 17.06
C VAL A 319 -3.08 -13.50 18.06
N ALA A 320 -2.47 -14.06 19.07
CA ALA A 320 -3.18 -14.84 20.10
C ALA A 320 -4.11 -13.99 20.97
N SER A 321 -3.97 -12.66 21.00
CA SER A 321 -4.89 -11.75 21.71
C SER A 321 -6.20 -11.48 20.95
N LEU A 322 -6.33 -11.86 19.67
CA LEU A 322 -7.52 -11.58 18.85
C LEU A 322 -8.84 -12.03 19.49
N PRO A 323 -8.98 -13.25 20.07
CA PRO A 323 -10.24 -13.65 20.67
C PRO A 323 -10.67 -12.77 21.86
N GLU A 324 -9.71 -12.24 22.64
CA GLU A 324 -10.02 -11.31 23.73
C GLU A 324 -10.47 -9.95 23.18
N LEU A 325 -9.82 -9.45 22.13
CA LEU A 325 -10.24 -8.21 21.47
C LEU A 325 -11.64 -8.33 20.86
N ASP A 326 -11.94 -9.45 20.19
CA ASP A 326 -13.26 -9.71 19.62
C ASP A 326 -14.35 -9.76 20.72
N ALA A 327 -14.05 -10.38 21.87
CA ALA A 327 -14.99 -10.43 22.99
C ALA A 327 -15.26 -9.02 23.55
N ARG A 328 -14.22 -8.17 23.70
CA ARG A 328 -14.38 -6.78 24.15
C ARG A 328 -15.17 -5.93 23.16
N ILE A 329 -14.96 -6.10 21.86
CA ILE A 329 -15.73 -5.42 20.82
C ILE A 329 -17.21 -5.82 20.92
N ALA A 330 -17.49 -7.11 21.06
CA ALA A 330 -18.87 -7.62 21.20
C ALA A 330 -19.57 -7.09 22.48
N GLU A 331 -18.84 -6.96 23.58
CA GLU A 331 -19.37 -6.34 24.82
C GLU A 331 -19.72 -4.86 24.60
N MET A 332 -18.81 -4.10 23.95
CA MET A 332 -19.01 -2.69 23.66
C MET A 332 -20.19 -2.48 22.69
N ASP A 333 -20.32 -3.30 21.65
CA ASP A 333 -21.45 -3.26 20.72
C ASP A 333 -22.79 -3.53 21.44
N ALA A 334 -22.79 -4.48 22.38
CA ALA A 334 -23.96 -4.78 23.19
C ALA A 334 -24.32 -3.64 24.18
N GLU A 335 -23.36 -2.89 24.67
CA GLU A 335 -23.60 -1.70 25.49
C GLU A 335 -24.17 -0.56 24.67
N VAL A 336 -23.60 -0.28 23.51
CA VAL A 336 -24.10 0.76 22.59
C VAL A 336 -25.52 0.46 22.11
N ALA A 337 -25.84 -0.81 21.84
CA ALA A 337 -27.18 -1.22 21.43
C ALA A 337 -28.23 -1.09 22.55
N ARG A 338 -27.81 -0.98 23.82
CA ARG A 338 -28.70 -0.80 24.99
C ARG A 338 -28.88 0.68 25.38
N ALA A 339 -28.01 1.56 24.93
CA ALA A 339 -28.03 2.99 25.18
C ALA A 339 -28.91 3.74 24.16
#